data_15f5869837ab089273c3f44ae74453a0
#
_entry.id   15f5869837ab089273c3f44ae74453a0
#
_cell.length_a   1.000
_cell.length_b   1.000
_cell.length_c   1.000
_cell.angle_alpha   90.00
_cell.angle_beta   90.00
_cell.angle_gamma   90.00
#
_symmetry.space_group_name_H-M   'P 1'
#
loop_
_entity.id
_entity.type
_entity.pdbx_description
1 polymer ?
#
loop_
_entity_poly.entity_id
_entity_poly.type
_entity_poly.pdbx_seq_one_letter_code
_entity_poly.pdbx_strand_id
1 'polypeptide(L)'
;MMGWVTNDARLKLVSLVLATFTWFFVKGITGDWRLIEGVPLEVKARTGLTVLQTSANTVNVVVRGTREDVRQVSRQDLSAVVDLSHDDRVGPITVKLTPKSIRHSQHVQVSEIDPPEVTVNVDQMIERVFPVQPQFAGELPANLSIERVVTEPPAIRERGPKTLLNGMTSVGTLPIDVTGRRTSFRERVELAPLAFPEGLAQRHWVEVDVRIGAGHSVDNPAGRGVEGVP
;
A
#
# COMPACT_ATOMS: atom_id res chain seq x y z
N MET A 1 -76.50 -14.98 19.17
CA MET A 1 -75.17 -14.71 19.72
C MET A 1 -74.44 -13.62 18.91
N MET A 2 -74.89 -12.39 18.94
CA MET A 2 -74.38 -11.32 18.08
C MET A 2 -74.32 -9.94 18.78
N GLY A 3 -74.23 -9.97 20.12
CA GLY A 3 -74.24 -8.77 20.96
C GLY A 3 -72.86 -8.28 21.43
N TRP A 4 -71.79 -8.96 21.09
CA TRP A 4 -70.42 -8.63 21.63
C TRP A 4 -69.61 -7.70 20.70
N VAL A 5 -70.10 -7.48 19.49
CA VAL A 5 -69.41 -6.65 18.50
C VAL A 5 -69.78 -5.16 18.60
N THR A 6 -70.98 -4.84 19.16
CA THR A 6 -71.54 -3.48 19.13
C THR A 6 -71.42 -2.70 20.45
N ASN A 7 -71.02 -3.35 21.57
CA ASN A 7 -70.90 -2.71 22.86
C ASN A 7 -69.52 -2.09 23.03
N ASP A 8 -69.03 -1.20 22.62
CA ASP A 8 -67.74 -0.46 22.66
C ASP A 8 -67.20 -0.06 21.29
N ALA A 9 -68.09 0.20 20.33
CA ALA A 9 -67.69 0.61 19.00
C ALA A 9 -66.76 1.81 18.99
N ARG A 10 -66.90 2.71 19.95
CA ARG A 10 -66.04 3.90 20.09
C ARG A 10 -64.61 3.49 20.50
N LEU A 11 -64.46 2.59 21.46
CA LEU A 11 -63.14 2.08 21.92
C LEU A 11 -62.45 1.28 20.81
N LYS A 12 -63.19 0.49 20.08
CA LYS A 12 -62.64 -0.27 18.93
C LYS A 12 -62.19 0.64 17.81
N LEU A 13 -62.96 1.69 17.52
CA LEU A 13 -62.60 2.67 16.52
C LEU A 13 -61.32 3.46 16.91
N VAL A 14 -61.22 3.85 18.17
CA VAL A 14 -60.01 4.54 18.71
C VAL A 14 -58.80 3.58 18.64
N SER A 15 -58.97 2.31 19.04
CA SER A 15 -57.88 1.33 18.96
C SER A 15 -57.46 1.08 17.51
N LEU A 16 -58.38 1.03 16.55
CA LEU A 16 -58.08 0.84 15.13
C LEU A 16 -57.30 2.05 14.59
N VAL A 17 -57.77 3.25 14.91
CA VAL A 17 -57.07 4.50 14.50
C VAL A 17 -55.66 4.56 15.09
N LEU A 18 -55.52 4.22 16.39
CA LEU A 18 -54.22 4.18 17.05
C LEU A 18 -53.29 3.13 16.43
N ALA A 19 -53.80 1.95 16.17
CA ALA A 19 -53.04 0.88 15.53
C ALA A 19 -52.62 1.23 14.10
N THR A 20 -53.51 1.86 13.32
CA THR A 20 -53.22 2.33 11.94
C THR A 20 -52.19 3.44 11.96
N PHE A 21 -52.34 4.38 12.90
CA PHE A 21 -51.38 5.47 13.08
C PHE A 21 -49.99 4.94 13.47
N THR A 22 -49.95 4.04 14.46
CA THR A 22 -48.69 3.40 14.90
C THR A 22 -48.05 2.59 13.75
N TRP A 23 -48.86 1.84 13.00
CA TRP A 23 -48.38 1.09 11.83
C TRP A 23 -47.80 2.01 10.75
N PHE A 24 -48.48 3.12 10.45
CA PHE A 24 -48.02 4.11 9.48
C PHE A 24 -46.74 4.82 9.95
N PHE A 25 -46.69 5.15 11.26
CA PHE A 25 -45.53 5.77 11.89
C PHE A 25 -44.31 4.84 11.85
N VAL A 26 -44.48 3.58 12.24
CA VAL A 26 -43.39 2.59 12.19
C VAL A 26 -42.94 2.33 10.77
N LYS A 27 -43.85 2.23 9.82
CA LYS A 27 -43.53 2.02 8.40
C LYS A 27 -42.82 3.21 7.75
N GLY A 28 -43.11 4.43 8.18
CA GLY A 28 -42.45 5.65 7.72
C GLY A 28 -41.01 5.83 8.22
N ILE A 29 -40.64 5.12 9.32
CA ILE A 29 -39.30 5.22 9.93
C ILE A 29 -38.35 4.15 9.40
N THR A 30 -38.86 3.04 8.85
CA THR A 30 -38.02 1.95 8.32
C THR A 30 -37.59 2.25 6.89
N GLY A 31 -36.50 3.02 6.74
CA GLY A 31 -35.78 3.10 5.48
C GLY A 31 -35.13 1.75 5.11
N ASP A 32 -35.02 1.45 3.84
CA ASP A 32 -34.26 0.29 3.35
C ASP A 32 -32.76 0.51 3.66
N TRP A 33 -32.07 -0.58 3.92
CA TRP A 33 -30.62 -0.57 4.16
C TRP A 33 -29.91 -1.55 3.23
N ARG A 34 -28.65 -1.28 2.93
CA ARG A 34 -27.81 -2.15 2.13
C ARG A 34 -26.37 -2.08 2.60
N LEU A 35 -25.74 -3.25 2.69
CA LEU A 35 -24.31 -3.37 2.90
C LEU A 35 -23.60 -3.24 1.54
N ILE A 36 -22.63 -2.34 1.48
CA ILE A 36 -21.74 -2.16 0.31
C ILE A 36 -20.33 -2.51 0.77
N GLU A 37 -19.84 -3.61 0.23
CA GLU A 37 -18.53 -4.15 0.58
C GLU A 37 -17.42 -3.58 -0.29
N GLY A 38 -16.21 -3.48 0.29
CA GLY A 38 -15.01 -3.15 -0.45
C GLY A 38 -14.94 -1.72 -0.95
N VAL A 39 -15.52 -0.76 -0.24
CA VAL A 39 -15.38 0.68 -0.53
C VAL A 39 -13.91 1.09 -0.38
N PRO A 40 -13.30 1.72 -1.40
CA PRO A 40 -11.88 2.07 -1.34
C PRO A 40 -11.60 3.11 -0.24
N LEU A 41 -10.48 2.92 0.46
CA LEU A 41 -9.98 3.86 1.46
C LEU A 41 -8.88 4.73 0.85
N GLU A 42 -9.13 6.02 0.77
CA GLU A 42 -8.16 7.02 0.33
C GLU A 42 -7.56 7.74 1.55
N VAL A 43 -6.24 7.74 1.65
CA VAL A 43 -5.53 8.48 2.70
C VAL A 43 -4.86 9.70 2.09
N LYS A 44 -5.20 10.88 2.60
CA LYS A 44 -4.56 12.13 2.23
C LYS A 44 -3.53 12.52 3.28
N ALA A 45 -2.26 12.33 2.97
CA ALA A 45 -1.17 12.77 3.82
C ALA A 45 -0.78 14.22 3.55
N ARG A 46 -0.17 14.87 4.54
CA ARG A 46 0.44 16.19 4.39
C ARG A 46 1.61 16.16 3.41
N THR A 47 1.85 17.27 2.73
CA THR A 47 3.05 17.45 1.88
C THR A 47 4.32 17.18 2.68
N GLY A 48 5.17 16.30 2.18
CA GLY A 48 6.40 15.87 2.87
C GLY A 48 6.23 14.62 3.76
N LEU A 49 5.02 14.12 3.89
CA LEU A 49 4.72 12.81 4.51
C LEU A 49 4.20 11.83 3.47
N THR A 50 4.33 10.57 3.76
CA THR A 50 3.81 9.47 2.93
C THR A 50 3.24 8.36 3.79
N VAL A 51 2.35 7.57 3.21
CA VAL A 51 1.77 6.40 3.85
C VAL A 51 2.60 5.18 3.49
N LEU A 52 3.14 4.50 4.49
CA LEU A 52 3.85 3.24 4.32
C LEU A 52 2.89 2.06 4.21
N GLN A 53 1.92 2.03 5.10
CA GLN A 53 0.98 0.93 5.23
C GLN A 53 -0.31 1.39 5.89
N THR A 54 -1.42 0.75 5.52
CA THR A 54 -2.72 0.90 6.18
C THR A 54 -3.19 -0.46 6.70
N SER A 55 -3.92 -0.48 7.81
CA SER A 55 -4.50 -1.71 8.35
C SER A 55 -5.62 -2.28 7.48
N ALA A 56 -6.25 -1.44 6.64
CA ALA A 56 -7.26 -1.82 5.67
C ALA A 56 -7.17 -0.92 4.44
N ASN A 57 -7.29 -1.50 3.24
CA ASN A 57 -7.33 -0.76 1.98
C ASN A 57 -8.77 -0.51 1.54
N THR A 58 -9.72 -1.22 2.12
CA THR A 58 -11.15 -1.09 1.85
C THR A 58 -11.94 -1.19 3.14
N VAL A 59 -13.14 -0.61 3.13
CA VAL A 59 -14.09 -0.70 4.24
C VAL A 59 -15.46 -1.13 3.74
N ASN A 60 -16.26 -1.73 4.63
CA ASN A 60 -17.64 -2.06 4.35
C ASN A 60 -18.54 -0.97 4.94
N VAL A 61 -19.52 -0.55 4.19
CA VAL A 61 -20.39 0.57 4.57
C VAL A 61 -21.85 0.16 4.47
N VAL A 62 -22.59 0.36 5.56
CA VAL A 62 -24.04 0.21 5.56
C VAL A 62 -24.67 1.56 5.25
N VAL A 63 -25.40 1.62 4.14
CA VAL A 63 -26.16 2.80 3.72
C VAL A 63 -27.64 2.61 3.98
N ARG A 64 -28.32 3.71 4.34
CA ARG A 64 -29.76 3.78 4.52
C ARG A 64 -30.35 4.88 3.64
N GLY A 65 -31.56 4.65 3.14
CA GLY A 65 -32.26 5.62 2.31
C GLY A 65 -33.59 5.09 1.82
N THR A 66 -34.14 5.73 0.78
CA THR A 66 -35.29 5.17 0.09
C THR A 66 -34.87 3.91 -0.67
N ARG A 67 -35.84 3.02 -0.96
CA ARG A 67 -35.58 1.78 -1.71
C ARG A 67 -34.88 2.05 -3.04
N GLU A 68 -35.25 3.13 -3.69
CA GLU A 68 -34.71 3.54 -5.00
C GLU A 68 -33.26 3.99 -4.86
N ASP A 69 -32.98 4.89 -3.92
CA ASP A 69 -31.63 5.43 -3.68
C ASP A 69 -30.64 4.33 -3.28
N VAL A 70 -31.04 3.46 -2.35
CA VAL A 70 -30.21 2.35 -1.88
C VAL A 70 -29.88 1.33 -2.98
N ARG A 71 -30.80 1.13 -3.95
CA ARG A 71 -30.56 0.23 -5.10
C ARG A 71 -29.60 0.83 -6.12
N GLN A 72 -29.63 2.14 -6.31
CA GLN A 72 -28.80 2.83 -7.29
C GLN A 72 -27.37 3.03 -6.82
N VAL A 73 -27.13 3.09 -5.50
CA VAL A 73 -25.78 3.29 -4.95
C VAL A 73 -24.93 2.05 -5.20
N SER A 74 -23.82 2.28 -5.89
CA SER A 74 -22.79 1.29 -6.15
C SER A 74 -21.52 1.58 -5.34
N ARG A 75 -20.58 0.63 -5.30
CA ARG A 75 -19.27 0.80 -4.67
C ARG A 75 -18.48 1.99 -5.25
N GLN A 76 -18.68 2.31 -6.53
CA GLN A 76 -17.96 3.39 -7.22
C GLN A 76 -18.43 4.78 -6.78
N ASP A 77 -19.66 4.87 -6.22
CA ASP A 77 -20.24 6.12 -5.74
C ASP A 77 -19.80 6.46 -4.32
N LEU A 78 -19.05 5.55 -3.67
CA LEU A 78 -18.57 5.69 -2.31
C LEU A 78 -17.05 5.69 -2.27
N SER A 79 -16.47 6.55 -1.43
CA SER A 79 -15.06 6.50 -1.05
C SER A 79 -14.89 6.89 0.41
N ALA A 80 -14.11 6.09 1.14
CA ALA A 80 -13.71 6.44 2.49
C ALA A 80 -12.46 7.33 2.41
N VAL A 81 -12.50 8.50 3.05
CA VAL A 81 -11.38 9.45 3.03
C VAL A 81 -10.89 9.68 4.43
N VAL A 82 -9.62 9.36 4.67
CA VAL A 82 -8.88 9.70 5.87
C VAL A 82 -8.00 10.91 5.56
N ASP A 83 -8.34 12.05 6.12
CA ASP A 83 -7.60 13.29 5.90
C ASP A 83 -6.59 13.54 7.03
N LEU A 84 -5.32 13.34 6.72
CA LEU A 84 -4.16 13.61 7.57
C LEU A 84 -3.36 14.83 7.06
N SER A 85 -3.96 15.68 6.21
CA SER A 85 -3.25 16.84 5.64
C SER A 85 -2.85 17.89 6.69
N HIS A 86 -3.51 17.89 7.83
CA HIS A 86 -3.22 18.78 8.97
C HIS A 86 -2.43 18.08 10.08
N ASP A 87 -2.14 16.80 9.95
CA ASP A 87 -1.39 16.02 10.93
C ASP A 87 0.08 15.93 10.51
N ASP A 88 0.99 16.24 11.42
CA ASP A 88 2.45 16.20 11.21
C ASP A 88 3.12 15.03 11.92
N ARG A 89 2.33 14.19 12.60
CA ARG A 89 2.83 13.00 13.30
C ARG A 89 3.37 11.96 12.33
N VAL A 90 4.45 11.31 12.76
CA VAL A 90 5.10 10.19 12.07
C VAL A 90 4.88 8.93 12.90
N GLY A 91 4.71 7.79 12.22
CA GLY A 91 4.44 6.51 12.85
C GLY A 91 2.99 6.06 12.71
N PRO A 92 2.52 5.11 13.53
CA PRO A 92 1.17 4.59 13.46
C PRO A 92 0.15 5.59 14.04
N ILE A 93 -0.80 5.98 13.22
CA ILE A 93 -1.90 6.89 13.57
C ILE A 93 -3.21 6.13 13.41
N THR A 94 -3.94 5.94 14.51
CA THR A 94 -5.27 5.34 14.46
C THR A 94 -6.32 6.42 14.27
N VAL A 95 -7.14 6.27 13.23
CA VAL A 95 -8.20 7.22 12.88
C VAL A 95 -9.55 6.51 12.94
N LYS A 96 -10.47 7.13 13.65
CA LYS A 96 -11.88 6.72 13.69
C LYS A 96 -12.59 7.11 12.40
N LEU A 97 -13.21 6.14 11.76
CA LEU A 97 -14.07 6.39 10.61
C LEU A 97 -15.47 6.79 11.10
N THR A 98 -15.95 7.89 10.59
CA THR A 98 -17.28 8.42 10.87
C THR A 98 -18.08 8.52 9.57
N PRO A 99 -19.41 8.63 9.61
CA PRO A 99 -20.19 8.86 8.40
C PRO A 99 -19.69 10.03 7.54
N LYS A 100 -19.08 11.04 8.18
CA LYS A 100 -18.47 12.20 7.48
C LYS A 100 -17.19 11.84 6.71
N SER A 101 -16.54 10.73 7.08
CA SER A 101 -15.35 10.23 6.39
C SER A 101 -15.70 9.53 5.06
N ILE A 102 -16.97 9.21 4.85
CA ILE A 102 -17.44 8.58 3.62
C ILE A 102 -18.00 9.64 2.68
N ARG A 103 -17.38 9.79 1.51
CA ARG A 103 -17.97 10.54 0.42
C ARG A 103 -19.07 9.69 -0.21
N HIS A 104 -20.25 10.24 -0.30
CA HIS A 104 -21.42 9.58 -0.88
C HIS A 104 -22.34 10.60 -1.57
N SER A 105 -23.27 10.11 -2.36
CA SER A 105 -24.34 10.95 -2.94
C SER A 105 -25.26 11.45 -1.83
N GLN A 106 -25.92 12.60 -2.05
CA GLN A 106 -26.77 13.25 -1.05
C GLN A 106 -28.07 12.49 -0.70
N HIS A 107 -28.37 11.41 -1.44
CA HIS A 107 -29.65 10.68 -1.32
C HIS A 107 -29.61 9.51 -0.33
N VAL A 108 -28.42 9.15 0.18
CA VAL A 108 -28.24 8.08 1.15
C VAL A 108 -27.54 8.58 2.42
N GLN A 109 -27.76 7.87 3.52
CA GLN A 109 -27.10 8.12 4.79
C GLN A 109 -26.25 6.92 5.16
N VAL A 110 -25.01 7.16 5.60
CA VAL A 110 -24.13 6.14 6.14
C VAL A 110 -24.51 5.89 7.59
N SER A 111 -24.82 4.64 7.93
CA SER A 111 -25.23 4.24 9.28
C SER A 111 -24.15 3.48 10.02
N GLU A 112 -23.35 2.66 9.33
CA GLU A 112 -22.32 1.83 9.94
C GLU A 112 -21.13 1.68 9.00
N ILE A 113 -19.93 1.57 9.58
CA ILE A 113 -18.67 1.41 8.84
C ILE A 113 -17.87 0.31 9.54
N ASP A 114 -17.37 -0.65 8.77
CA ASP A 114 -16.56 -1.75 9.26
C ASP A 114 -15.27 -1.89 8.42
N PRO A 115 -14.08 -1.81 9.05
CA PRO A 115 -13.81 -1.52 10.46
C PRO A 115 -14.11 -0.07 10.85
N PRO A 116 -14.48 0.20 12.12
CA PRO A 116 -14.76 1.55 12.60
C PRO A 116 -13.51 2.41 12.80
N GLU A 117 -12.35 1.79 12.85
CA GLU A 117 -11.05 2.44 13.02
C GLU A 117 -10.03 1.86 12.04
N VAL A 118 -9.18 2.73 11.50
CA VAL A 118 -8.08 2.34 10.61
C VAL A 118 -6.78 2.91 11.14
N THR A 119 -5.75 2.07 11.21
CA THR A 119 -4.40 2.52 11.55
C THR A 119 -3.62 2.76 10.27
N VAL A 120 -3.10 3.97 10.14
CA VAL A 120 -2.27 4.42 9.03
C VAL A 120 -0.85 4.63 9.54
N ASN A 121 0.12 3.96 8.95
CA ASN A 121 1.53 4.17 9.27
C ASN A 121 2.09 5.24 8.35
N VAL A 122 2.43 6.38 8.91
CA VAL A 122 2.92 7.58 8.19
C VAL A 122 4.41 7.74 8.40
N ASP A 123 5.14 8.08 7.34
CA ASP A 123 6.58 8.36 7.40
C ASP A 123 6.92 9.68 6.72
N GLN A 124 8.09 10.21 7.06
CA GLN A 124 8.61 11.43 6.46
C GLN A 124 9.24 11.10 5.10
N MET A 125 8.91 11.89 4.07
CA MET A 125 9.60 11.84 2.78
C MET A 125 10.92 12.58 2.89
N ILE A 126 12.02 11.89 2.62
CA ILE A 126 13.36 12.47 2.54
C ILE A 126 13.99 12.17 1.18
N GLU A 127 15.07 12.88 0.90
CA GLU A 127 15.93 12.65 -0.26
C GLU A 127 17.32 12.25 0.24
N ARG A 128 17.91 11.21 -0.37
CA ARG A 128 19.21 10.70 0.00
C ARG A 128 19.98 10.23 -1.22
N VAL A 129 21.30 10.35 -1.17
CA VAL A 129 22.20 9.89 -2.22
C VAL A 129 22.76 8.55 -1.84
N PHE A 130 22.70 7.59 -2.77
CA PHE A 130 23.20 6.22 -2.59
C PHE A 130 24.23 5.89 -3.67
N PRO A 131 25.36 5.25 -3.30
CA PRO A 131 26.27 4.70 -4.28
C PRO A 131 25.61 3.55 -5.03
N VAL A 132 25.90 3.46 -6.33
CA VAL A 132 25.46 2.35 -7.17
C VAL A 132 26.43 1.20 -7.03
N GLN A 133 25.87 0.01 -6.76
CA GLN A 133 26.64 -1.22 -6.63
C GLN A 133 26.19 -2.24 -7.70
N PRO A 134 26.98 -2.45 -8.76
CA PRO A 134 26.67 -3.43 -9.78
C PRO A 134 26.63 -4.85 -9.22
N GLN A 135 25.62 -5.61 -9.66
CA GLN A 135 25.49 -7.02 -9.35
C GLN A 135 25.82 -7.85 -10.58
N PHE A 136 26.61 -8.90 -10.40
CA PHE A 136 27.01 -9.81 -11.47
C PHE A 136 26.39 -11.18 -11.28
N ALA A 137 26.02 -11.82 -12.37
CA ALA A 137 25.52 -13.18 -12.44
C ALA A 137 26.39 -14.01 -13.40
N GLY A 138 26.54 -15.31 -13.11
CA GLY A 138 27.34 -16.22 -13.89
C GLY A 138 28.81 -16.21 -13.48
N GLU A 139 29.64 -16.93 -14.25
CA GLU A 139 31.06 -17.12 -13.97
C GLU A 139 31.92 -16.73 -15.16
N LEU A 140 33.02 -16.05 -14.88
CA LEU A 140 34.07 -15.81 -15.87
C LEU A 140 34.90 -17.09 -16.09
N PRO A 141 35.55 -17.24 -17.26
CA PRO A 141 36.57 -18.28 -17.48
C PRO A 141 37.64 -18.25 -16.38
N ALA A 142 38.11 -19.42 -15.95
CA ALA A 142 38.98 -19.61 -14.77
C ALA A 142 40.29 -18.78 -14.77
N ASN A 143 40.73 -18.32 -15.94
CA ASN A 143 41.93 -17.47 -16.07
C ASN A 143 41.63 -15.98 -16.15
N LEU A 144 40.39 -15.56 -15.92
CA LEU A 144 39.95 -14.16 -16.00
C LEU A 144 39.28 -13.71 -14.70
N SER A 145 39.44 -12.43 -14.38
CA SER A 145 38.76 -11.80 -13.24
C SER A 145 38.33 -10.38 -13.60
N ILE A 146 37.37 -9.87 -12.87
CA ILE A 146 36.96 -8.46 -12.95
C ILE A 146 38.03 -7.63 -12.24
N GLU A 147 38.78 -6.83 -12.97
CA GLU A 147 39.82 -5.94 -12.42
C GLU A 147 39.24 -4.62 -11.92
N ARG A 148 38.28 -4.10 -12.64
CA ARG A 148 37.68 -2.80 -12.32
C ARG A 148 36.26 -2.70 -12.82
N VAL A 149 35.41 -2.08 -11.98
CA VAL A 149 34.05 -1.71 -12.37
C VAL A 149 33.86 -0.22 -12.14
N VAL A 150 33.31 0.48 -13.13
CA VAL A 150 32.98 1.89 -13.03
C VAL A 150 31.52 2.04 -13.42
N THR A 151 30.78 2.78 -12.62
CA THR A 151 29.38 3.11 -12.90
C THR A 151 29.22 4.59 -13.20
N GLU A 152 28.39 4.92 -14.16
CA GLU A 152 28.08 6.32 -14.52
C GLU A 152 26.56 6.51 -14.59
N PRO A 153 25.97 7.29 -13.67
CA PRO A 153 26.58 7.97 -12.52
C PRO A 153 27.03 6.99 -11.41
N PRO A 154 28.04 7.33 -10.59
CA PRO A 154 28.52 6.49 -9.50
C PRO A 154 27.56 6.44 -8.30
N ALA A 155 26.67 7.40 -8.20
CA ALA A 155 25.65 7.49 -7.16
C ALA A 155 24.37 8.07 -7.75
N ILE A 156 23.25 7.70 -7.17
CA ILE A 156 21.93 8.20 -7.54
C ILE A 156 21.28 8.89 -6.35
N ARG A 157 20.38 9.81 -6.66
CA ARG A 157 19.59 10.53 -5.69
C ARG A 157 18.18 9.92 -5.68
N GLU A 158 17.78 9.43 -4.52
CA GLU A 158 16.47 8.80 -4.33
C GLU A 158 15.64 9.58 -3.32
N ARG A 159 14.35 9.72 -3.62
CA ARG A 159 13.36 10.29 -2.75
C ARG A 159 12.38 9.22 -2.30
N GLY A 160 12.24 9.06 -0.99
CA GLY A 160 11.37 8.02 -0.44
C GLY A 160 11.16 8.16 1.06
N PRO A 161 10.46 7.18 1.66
CA PRO A 161 10.21 7.13 3.09
C PRO A 161 11.53 7.04 3.86
N LYS A 162 11.66 7.85 4.91
CA LYS A 162 12.86 7.94 5.75
C LYS A 162 13.27 6.61 6.35
N THR A 163 12.30 5.85 6.85
CA THR A 163 12.55 4.54 7.47
C THR A 163 13.16 3.57 6.47
N LEU A 164 12.66 3.54 5.23
CA LEU A 164 13.18 2.65 4.19
C LEU A 164 14.56 3.12 3.71
N LEU A 165 14.71 4.42 3.42
CA LEU A 165 16.00 4.95 2.95
C LEU A 165 17.11 4.85 4.00
N ASN A 166 16.78 4.95 5.29
CA ASN A 166 17.79 4.79 6.36
C ASN A 166 18.28 3.36 6.51
N GLY A 167 17.49 2.37 6.14
CA GLY A 167 17.88 0.96 6.11
C GLY A 167 18.79 0.58 4.94
N MET A 168 18.97 1.49 3.96
CA MET A 168 19.74 1.23 2.75
C MET A 168 21.14 1.84 2.84
N THR A 169 22.14 1.14 2.31
CA THR A 169 23.52 1.61 2.20
C THR A 169 23.94 1.87 0.76
N SER A 170 23.35 1.17 -0.20
CA SER A 170 23.64 1.24 -1.63
C SER A 170 22.42 0.83 -2.43
N VAL A 171 22.41 1.11 -3.74
CA VAL A 171 21.41 0.63 -4.69
C VAL A 171 22.09 -0.31 -5.67
N GLY A 172 21.57 -1.54 -5.79
CA GLY A 172 22.05 -2.54 -6.74
C GLY A 172 21.54 -2.30 -8.15
N THR A 173 22.25 -2.85 -9.14
CA THR A 173 21.72 -3.00 -10.51
C THR A 173 20.94 -4.30 -10.62
N LEU A 174 20.17 -4.46 -11.69
CA LEU A 174 19.78 -5.79 -12.15
C LEU A 174 21.06 -6.61 -12.44
N PRO A 175 21.02 -7.95 -12.29
CA PRO A 175 22.18 -8.79 -12.49
C PRO A 175 22.73 -8.67 -13.92
N ILE A 176 24.04 -8.43 -14.05
CA ILE A 176 24.76 -8.35 -15.31
C ILE A 176 25.37 -9.72 -15.57
N ASP A 177 24.99 -10.35 -16.69
CA ASP A 177 25.54 -11.66 -17.05
C ASP A 177 26.97 -11.55 -17.58
N VAL A 178 27.89 -12.16 -16.85
CA VAL A 178 29.32 -12.27 -17.18
C VAL A 178 29.72 -13.65 -17.68
N THR A 179 28.77 -14.58 -17.84
CA THR A 179 29.03 -15.97 -18.23
C THR A 179 29.82 -16.04 -19.56
N GLY A 180 31.01 -16.61 -19.46
CA GLY A 180 31.89 -16.83 -20.62
C GLY A 180 32.43 -15.56 -21.29
N ARG A 181 32.23 -14.39 -20.72
CA ARG A 181 32.80 -13.12 -21.24
C ARG A 181 34.33 -13.14 -21.09
N ARG A 182 35.03 -12.73 -22.17
CA ARG A 182 36.50 -12.73 -22.21
C ARG A 182 37.12 -11.37 -22.40
N THR A 183 36.30 -10.37 -22.75
CA THR A 183 36.76 -9.02 -23.05
C THR A 183 35.98 -8.01 -22.19
N SER A 184 36.63 -6.91 -21.86
CA SER A 184 35.98 -5.77 -21.19
C SER A 184 34.81 -5.27 -22.01
N PHE A 185 33.75 -4.80 -21.33
CA PHE A 185 32.52 -4.36 -21.97
C PHE A 185 31.91 -3.19 -21.19
N ARG A 186 31.01 -2.51 -21.88
CA ARG A 186 30.18 -1.46 -21.32
C ARG A 186 28.72 -1.79 -21.61
N GLU A 187 27.89 -1.69 -20.61
CA GLU A 187 26.49 -2.07 -20.71
C GLU A 187 25.60 -1.09 -19.91
N ARG A 188 24.45 -0.73 -20.50
CA ARG A 188 23.44 0.09 -19.83
C ARG A 188 22.47 -0.82 -19.08
N VAL A 189 22.41 -0.71 -17.76
CA VAL A 189 21.68 -1.59 -16.88
C VAL A 189 20.69 -0.80 -16.05
N GLU A 190 19.52 -1.37 -15.84
CA GLU A 190 18.51 -0.82 -14.94
C GLU A 190 18.89 -1.11 -13.49
N LEU A 191 18.59 -0.17 -12.60
CA LEU A 191 18.73 -0.39 -11.16
C LEU A 191 17.67 -1.37 -10.67
N ALA A 192 18.02 -2.14 -9.65
CA ALA A 192 17.08 -3.05 -9.01
C ALA A 192 15.92 -2.23 -8.39
N PRO A 193 14.68 -2.68 -8.54
CA PRO A 193 13.52 -1.97 -8.02
C PRO A 193 13.60 -1.86 -6.49
N LEU A 194 13.41 -0.66 -5.98
CA LEU A 194 13.33 -0.42 -4.55
C LEU A 194 11.94 -0.80 -4.03
N ALA A 195 11.88 -1.40 -2.85
CA ALA A 195 10.62 -1.80 -2.21
C ALA A 195 9.89 -0.59 -1.62
N PHE A 196 9.54 0.37 -2.47
CA PHE A 196 8.74 1.53 -2.09
C PHE A 196 7.24 1.25 -2.25
N PRO A 197 6.38 1.97 -1.50
CA PRO A 197 4.94 1.98 -1.77
C PRO A 197 4.64 2.31 -3.23
N GLU A 198 3.51 1.81 -3.73
CA GLU A 198 3.09 2.03 -5.12
C GLU A 198 3.12 3.52 -5.50
N GLY A 199 3.63 3.79 -6.70
CA GLY A 199 3.74 5.15 -7.26
C GLY A 199 4.96 5.95 -6.82
N LEU A 200 5.81 5.45 -5.91
CA LEU A 200 7.04 6.14 -5.49
C LEU A 200 8.30 5.61 -6.18
N ALA A 201 8.27 4.38 -6.70
CA ALA A 201 9.42 3.79 -7.38
C ALA A 201 9.67 4.47 -8.73
N GLN A 202 10.89 4.96 -8.94
CA GLN A 202 11.35 5.47 -10.24
C GLN A 202 12.32 4.47 -10.86
N ARG A 203 12.28 4.35 -12.19
CA ARG A 203 13.25 3.52 -12.93
C ARG A 203 14.46 4.36 -13.29
N HIS A 204 15.60 3.91 -12.86
CA HIS A 204 16.89 4.55 -13.17
C HIS A 204 17.76 3.59 -13.97
N TRP A 205 18.53 4.14 -14.90
CA TRP A 205 19.49 3.42 -15.70
C TRP A 205 20.87 3.98 -15.43
N VAL A 206 21.84 3.08 -15.33
CA VAL A 206 23.25 3.42 -15.18
C VAL A 206 24.07 2.73 -16.26
N GLU A 207 25.15 3.32 -16.67
CA GLU A 207 26.13 2.72 -17.54
C GLU A 207 27.21 2.06 -16.69
N VAL A 208 27.50 0.79 -16.94
CA VAL A 208 28.47 -0.01 -16.19
C VAL A 208 29.61 -0.39 -17.14
N ASP A 209 30.81 0.10 -16.86
CA ASP A 209 32.05 -0.24 -17.56
C ASP A 209 32.78 -1.30 -16.75
N VAL A 210 32.91 -2.51 -17.32
CA VAL A 210 33.52 -3.66 -16.68
C VAL A 210 34.83 -3.98 -17.40
N ARG A 211 35.92 -3.90 -16.66
CA ARG A 211 37.26 -4.32 -17.15
C ARG A 211 37.57 -5.71 -16.66
N ILE A 212 37.83 -6.58 -17.63
CA ILE A 212 38.21 -7.98 -17.42
C ILE A 212 39.70 -8.11 -17.74
N GLY A 213 40.44 -8.69 -16.82
CA GLY A 213 41.87 -8.95 -16.97
C GLY A 213 42.26 -10.36 -16.55
N ALA A 214 43.55 -10.66 -16.60
CA ALA A 214 44.07 -11.97 -16.21
C ALA A 214 43.87 -12.22 -14.71
N GLY A 215 43.13 -13.26 -14.39
CA GLY A 215 42.95 -13.68 -12.98
C GLY A 215 44.31 -14.06 -12.38
N HIS A 216 44.72 -13.38 -11.31
CA HIS A 216 45.82 -13.86 -10.51
C HIS A 216 45.35 -15.10 -9.77
N SER A 217 45.82 -16.27 -10.20
CA SER A 217 45.79 -17.46 -9.31
C SER A 217 46.62 -17.11 -8.07
N VAL A 218 45.93 -16.98 -6.95
CA VAL A 218 46.61 -16.97 -5.67
C VAL A 218 47.22 -18.37 -5.51
N ASP A 219 48.47 -18.48 -5.95
CA ASP A 219 49.30 -19.65 -5.60
C ASP A 219 49.31 -19.74 -4.05
N ASN A 220 48.63 -20.73 -3.55
CA ASN A 220 48.64 -21.08 -2.12
C ASN A 220 50.02 -21.70 -1.78
N PRO A 221 50.94 -21.01 -1.11
CA PRO A 221 52.27 -21.58 -0.77
C PRO A 221 52.23 -22.55 0.41
N ALA A 222 51.08 -23.18 0.67
CA ALA A 222 50.94 -24.15 1.76
C ALA A 222 51.05 -25.59 1.25
N GLY A 223 52.20 -25.96 0.72
CA GLY A 223 52.48 -27.32 0.22
C GLY A 223 53.95 -27.69 0.16
N ARG A 224 54.82 -27.04 0.94
CA ARG A 224 56.18 -27.62 1.16
C ARG A 224 56.17 -28.44 2.42
N GLY A 225 56.03 -29.73 2.21
CA GLY A 225 56.26 -30.76 3.19
C GLY A 225 57.62 -30.57 3.87
N VAL A 226 57.59 -30.59 5.18
CA VAL A 226 58.80 -30.83 5.98
C VAL A 226 59.08 -32.33 5.90
N GLU A 227 59.88 -32.71 4.91
CA GLU A 227 60.55 -33.99 4.95
C GLU A 227 61.63 -33.94 6.03
N GLY A 228 61.61 -34.91 6.94
CA GLY A 228 62.49 -35.06 8.05
C GLY A 228 63.89 -35.44 7.62
N VAL A 229 64.83 -35.16 8.48
CA VAL A 229 66.19 -35.67 8.49
C VAL A 229 66.57 -36.04 9.94
N PRO A 230 67.46 -36.99 10.14
CA PRO A 230 67.45 -38.13 11.03
C PRO A 230 67.86 -37.80 12.47
#